data_9446bd47f2af74eda68497ca3a17c53c
#
_entry.id   9446bd47f2af74eda68497ca3a17c53c
#
_cell.length_a   1.000
_cell.length_b   1.000
_cell.length_c   1.000
_cell.angle_alpha   90.00
_cell.angle_beta   90.00
_cell.angle_gamma   90.00
#
_symmetry.space_group_name_H-M   'P 1'
#
loop_
_entity.id
_entity.type
_entity.pdbx_description
1 polymer ?
#
loop_
_entity_poly.entity_id
_entity_poly.type
_entity_poly.pdbx_seq_one_letter_code
_entity_poly.pdbx_strand_id
1 'polypeptide(L)'
;MGARLALTSSDAELVQRCIEADQQAWSEVVRQFSRRIYNLAYRFTTSHGGAEDLTQEVFIRVYRSLDQYDPALGDLSNWLMRLARNLIIDDYRKRQRTPTDSSDDLADHEYHLPTGSDSPHRTLERQERRLQVLAAIDKLSPDLRECVILRDIEELTYQEIVDLLRIPEGTVKSRINRGRIELAKVLRRMKVNPD
;
A
#
# COMPACT_ATOMS: atom_id res chain seq x y z
N MET A 1 14.03 11.32 23.80
CA MET A 1 15.18 11.05 22.94
C MET A 1 15.62 9.57 22.96
N GLY A 2 15.33 8.78 24.01
CA GLY A 2 15.81 7.39 24.12
C GLY A 2 15.05 6.32 23.32
N ALA A 3 13.76 6.51 23.01
CA ALA A 3 12.95 5.48 22.34
C ALA A 3 13.26 5.32 20.84
N ARG A 4 13.77 6.36 20.19
CA ARG A 4 14.11 6.33 18.74
C ARG A 4 15.44 5.61 18.47
N LEU A 5 16.40 5.67 19.42
CA LEU A 5 17.69 4.99 19.32
C LEU A 5 17.58 3.47 19.54
N ALA A 6 16.65 3.02 20.40
CA ALA A 6 16.44 1.60 20.68
C ALA A 6 15.77 0.86 19.48
N LEU A 7 14.91 1.54 18.70
CA LEU A 7 14.24 0.97 17.51
C LEU A 7 15.23 0.77 16.35
N THR A 8 16.15 1.72 16.15
CA THR A 8 17.15 1.63 15.08
C THR A 8 18.20 0.54 15.33
N SER A 9 18.54 0.25 16.56
CA SER A 9 19.45 -0.86 16.92
C SER A 9 18.83 -2.22 16.59
N SER A 10 17.55 -2.41 16.92
CA SER A 10 16.82 -3.64 16.63
C SER A 10 16.62 -3.90 15.13
N ASP A 11 16.33 -2.86 14.34
CA ASP A 11 16.19 -2.98 12.88
C ASP A 11 17.53 -3.33 12.22
N ALA A 12 18.62 -2.70 12.65
CA ALA A 12 19.95 -2.98 12.12
C ALA A 12 20.41 -4.42 12.42
N GLU A 13 20.15 -4.92 13.63
CA GLU A 13 20.44 -6.30 14.00
C GLU A 13 19.60 -7.30 13.19
N LEU A 14 18.32 -7.02 12.99
CA LEU A 14 17.43 -7.85 12.19
C LEU A 14 17.91 -7.92 10.73
N VAL A 15 18.26 -6.78 10.16
CA VAL A 15 18.79 -6.70 8.78
C VAL A 15 20.12 -7.45 8.66
N GLN A 16 21.04 -7.30 9.61
CA GLN A 16 22.31 -8.01 9.60
C GLN A 16 22.12 -9.52 9.61
N ARG A 17 21.24 -10.03 10.46
CA ARG A 17 20.89 -11.44 10.50
C ARG A 17 20.26 -11.94 9.18
N CYS A 18 19.42 -11.12 8.54
CA CYS A 18 18.87 -11.45 7.22
C CYS A 18 19.96 -11.54 6.14
N ILE A 19 20.96 -10.65 6.17
CA ILE A 19 22.11 -10.66 5.24
C ILE A 19 22.97 -11.91 5.47
N GLU A 20 23.09 -12.37 6.71
CA GLU A 20 23.77 -13.61 7.10
C GLU A 20 22.95 -14.89 6.80
N ALA A 21 21.84 -14.75 6.04
CA ALA A 21 20.96 -15.83 5.63
C ALA A 21 20.23 -16.54 6.80
N ASP A 22 19.99 -15.86 7.93
CA ASP A 22 19.18 -16.36 9.02
C ASP A 22 17.69 -16.43 8.58
N GLN A 23 17.20 -17.65 8.41
CA GLN A 23 15.80 -17.90 7.99
C GLN A 23 14.77 -17.39 9.00
N GLN A 24 15.09 -17.38 10.30
CA GLN A 24 14.16 -16.88 11.31
C GLN A 24 14.05 -15.36 11.24
N ALA A 25 15.16 -14.65 11.05
CA ALA A 25 15.16 -13.21 10.83
C ALA A 25 14.35 -12.83 9.58
N TRP A 26 14.55 -13.56 8.47
CA TRP A 26 13.78 -13.35 7.26
C TRP A 26 12.28 -13.62 7.46
N SER A 27 11.92 -14.70 8.15
CA SER A 27 10.53 -15.02 8.48
C SER A 27 9.88 -13.92 9.33
N GLU A 28 10.64 -13.28 10.21
CA GLU A 28 10.18 -12.14 11.01
C GLU A 28 9.87 -10.93 10.14
N VAL A 29 10.75 -10.57 9.21
CA VAL A 29 10.52 -9.48 8.23
C VAL A 29 9.26 -9.78 7.41
N VAL A 30 9.14 -10.98 6.86
CA VAL A 30 7.95 -11.38 6.08
C VAL A 30 6.68 -11.26 6.92
N ARG A 31 6.67 -11.81 8.13
CA ARG A 31 5.50 -11.77 9.03
C ARG A 31 5.10 -10.34 9.38
N GLN A 32 6.07 -9.45 9.61
CA GLN A 32 5.82 -8.06 10.01
C GLN A 32 5.23 -7.23 8.86
N PHE A 33 5.68 -7.44 7.62
CA PHE A 33 5.37 -6.55 6.51
C PHE A 33 4.38 -7.12 5.49
N SER A 34 4.18 -8.46 5.41
CA SER A 34 3.32 -9.10 4.39
C SER A 34 1.95 -8.46 4.27
N ARG A 35 1.26 -8.30 5.38
CA ARG A 35 -0.09 -7.75 5.39
C ARG A 35 -0.15 -6.32 4.88
N ARG A 36 0.84 -5.51 5.26
CA ARG A 36 0.90 -4.10 4.88
C ARG A 36 1.19 -3.94 3.40
N ILE A 37 2.12 -4.74 2.87
CA ILE A 37 2.47 -4.77 1.45
C ILE A 37 1.28 -5.31 0.63
N TYR A 38 0.69 -6.43 1.04
CA TYR A 38 -0.47 -7.00 0.39
C TYR A 38 -1.64 -6.01 0.29
N ASN A 39 -1.96 -5.34 1.39
CA ASN A 39 -3.02 -4.33 1.42
C ASN A 39 -2.74 -3.18 0.46
N LEU A 40 -1.48 -2.73 0.36
CA LEU A 40 -1.07 -1.72 -0.60
C LEU A 40 -1.22 -2.22 -2.03
N ALA A 41 -0.69 -3.40 -2.34
CA ALA A 41 -0.79 -4.03 -3.66
C ALA A 41 -2.25 -4.21 -4.09
N TYR A 42 -3.10 -4.70 -3.19
CA TYR A 42 -4.53 -4.90 -3.47
C TYR A 42 -5.28 -3.61 -3.86
N ARG A 43 -4.91 -2.46 -3.28
CA ARG A 43 -5.52 -1.16 -3.65
C ARG A 43 -5.24 -0.75 -5.10
N PHE A 44 -4.15 -1.24 -5.67
CA PHE A 44 -3.76 -0.96 -7.05
C PHE A 44 -4.16 -2.04 -8.03
N THR A 45 -4.19 -3.30 -7.61
CA THR A 45 -4.52 -4.43 -8.50
C THR A 45 -6.01 -4.75 -8.51
N THR A 46 -6.72 -4.48 -7.39
CA THR A 46 -8.11 -4.87 -7.14
C THR A 46 -8.39 -6.38 -7.29
N SER A 47 -7.34 -7.19 -7.33
CA SER A 47 -7.37 -8.64 -7.52
C SER A 47 -6.49 -9.32 -6.46
N HIS A 48 -6.97 -10.43 -5.88
CA HIS A 48 -6.23 -11.20 -4.88
C HIS A 48 -4.94 -11.78 -5.44
N GLY A 49 -5.02 -12.47 -6.58
CA GLY A 49 -3.84 -13.05 -7.24
C GLY A 49 -2.81 -11.99 -7.60
N GLY A 50 -3.25 -10.87 -8.20
CA GLY A 50 -2.34 -9.77 -8.51
C GLY A 50 -1.69 -9.13 -7.27
N ALA A 51 -2.40 -9.06 -6.14
CA ALA A 51 -1.84 -8.55 -4.89
C ALA A 51 -0.85 -9.54 -4.27
N GLU A 52 -1.10 -10.84 -4.35
CA GLU A 52 -0.18 -11.89 -3.89
C GLU A 52 1.10 -11.90 -4.71
N ASP A 53 1.00 -11.87 -6.03
CA ASP A 53 2.14 -11.84 -6.95
C ASP A 53 3.02 -10.62 -6.69
N LEU A 54 2.42 -9.42 -6.59
CA LEU A 54 3.16 -8.20 -6.27
C LEU A 54 3.79 -8.24 -4.88
N THR A 55 3.11 -8.85 -3.91
CA THR A 55 3.68 -9.01 -2.55
C THR A 55 4.92 -9.87 -2.58
N GLN A 56 4.89 -10.98 -3.33
CA GLN A 56 6.05 -11.84 -3.51
C GLN A 56 7.20 -11.10 -4.23
N GLU A 57 6.88 -10.37 -5.30
CA GLU A 57 7.88 -9.60 -6.04
C GLU A 57 8.54 -8.52 -5.18
N VAL A 58 7.76 -7.84 -4.33
CA VAL A 58 8.29 -6.89 -3.34
C VAL A 58 9.29 -7.58 -2.41
N PHE A 59 8.95 -8.76 -1.84
CA PHE A 59 9.88 -9.46 -0.94
C PHE A 59 11.13 -9.95 -1.66
N ILE A 60 11.04 -10.40 -2.90
CA ILE A 60 12.21 -10.75 -3.72
C ILE A 60 13.08 -9.50 -3.92
N ARG A 61 12.48 -8.35 -4.18
CA ARG A 61 13.21 -7.09 -4.34
C ARG A 61 13.85 -6.63 -3.04
N VAL A 62 13.14 -6.72 -1.91
CA VAL A 62 13.66 -6.43 -0.57
C VAL A 62 14.87 -7.32 -0.28
N TYR A 63 14.76 -8.62 -0.48
CA TYR A 63 15.86 -9.58 -0.26
C TYR A 63 17.11 -9.20 -1.06
N ARG A 64 16.95 -8.82 -2.33
CA ARG A 64 18.08 -8.45 -3.21
C ARG A 64 18.69 -7.09 -2.93
N SER A 65 18.01 -6.24 -2.16
CA SER A 65 18.44 -4.86 -1.90
C SER A 65 18.66 -4.58 -0.42
N LEU A 66 18.57 -5.60 0.44
CA LEU A 66 18.63 -5.42 1.89
C LEU A 66 19.99 -4.90 2.37
N ASP A 67 21.04 -5.23 1.63
CA ASP A 67 22.40 -4.71 1.80
C ASP A 67 22.51 -3.18 1.56
N GLN A 68 21.53 -2.58 0.89
CA GLN A 68 21.47 -1.14 0.64
C GLN A 68 20.72 -0.37 1.74
N TYR A 69 20.19 -1.08 2.74
CA TYR A 69 19.54 -0.42 3.86
C TYR A 69 20.58 0.26 4.75
N ASP A 70 20.38 1.56 4.96
CA ASP A 70 21.21 2.37 5.87
C ASP A 70 20.34 2.86 7.05
N PRO A 71 20.58 2.37 8.27
CA PRO A 71 19.83 2.79 9.45
C PRO A 71 20.02 4.28 9.80
N ALA A 72 21.05 4.94 9.29
CA ALA A 72 21.24 6.37 9.47
C ALA A 72 20.22 7.21 8.66
N LEU A 73 19.67 6.65 7.60
CA LEU A 73 18.69 7.30 6.72
C LEU A 73 17.23 7.08 7.14
N GLY A 74 16.98 6.22 8.13
CA GLY A 74 15.64 5.96 8.65
C GLY A 74 15.41 4.52 9.09
N ASP A 75 14.21 4.23 9.61
CA ASP A 75 13.83 2.89 10.04
C ASP A 75 13.58 1.93 8.86
N LEU A 76 13.68 0.63 9.14
CA LEU A 76 13.48 -0.44 8.16
C LEU A 76 12.07 -0.38 7.53
N SER A 77 11.06 -0.03 8.33
CA SER A 77 9.68 0.07 7.86
C SER A 77 9.51 1.11 6.76
N ASN A 78 10.11 2.30 6.93
CA ASN A 78 10.04 3.37 5.94
C ASN A 78 10.80 3.02 4.66
N TRP A 79 11.99 2.44 4.80
CA TRP A 79 12.80 2.00 3.67
C TRP A 79 12.08 0.93 2.85
N LEU A 80 11.60 -0.12 3.52
CA LEU A 80 10.90 -1.24 2.88
C LEU A 80 9.61 -0.79 2.21
N MET A 81 8.78 0.01 2.90
CA MET A 81 7.53 0.50 2.32
C MET A 81 7.74 1.48 1.17
N ARG A 82 8.84 2.24 1.15
CA ARG A 82 9.23 3.06 0.00
C ARG A 82 9.54 2.18 -1.21
N LEU A 83 10.29 1.10 -1.02
CA LEU A 83 10.61 0.14 -2.06
C LEU A 83 9.33 -0.55 -2.59
N ALA A 84 8.45 -0.98 -1.69
CA ALA A 84 7.16 -1.57 -2.04
C ALA A 84 6.28 -0.63 -2.87
N ARG A 85 6.15 0.64 -2.45
CA ARG A 85 5.37 1.65 -3.20
C ARG A 85 5.93 1.87 -4.61
N ASN A 86 7.25 2.02 -4.73
CA ASN A 86 7.89 2.20 -6.03
C ASN A 86 7.53 1.05 -6.98
N LEU A 87 7.72 -0.20 -6.55
CA LEU A 87 7.48 -1.38 -7.35
C LEU A 87 5.99 -1.50 -7.75
N ILE A 88 5.08 -1.36 -6.79
CA ILE A 88 3.64 -1.49 -7.02
C ILE A 88 3.13 -0.41 -7.97
N ILE A 89 3.60 0.83 -7.84
CA ILE A 89 3.19 1.93 -8.72
C ILE A 89 3.77 1.78 -10.11
N ASP A 90 5.03 1.35 -10.23
CA ASP A 90 5.64 1.09 -11.54
C ASP A 90 4.88 -0.03 -12.28
N ASP A 91 4.51 -1.11 -11.59
CA ASP A 91 3.67 -2.18 -12.15
C ASP A 91 2.29 -1.66 -12.56
N TYR A 92 1.60 -0.93 -11.67
CA TYR A 92 0.31 -0.31 -11.96
C TYR A 92 0.35 0.56 -13.21
N ARG A 93 1.33 1.44 -13.32
CA ARG A 93 1.51 2.31 -14.48
C ARG A 93 1.83 1.53 -15.77
N LYS A 94 2.62 0.46 -15.65
CA LYS A 94 2.93 -0.43 -16.78
C LYS A 94 1.65 -1.09 -17.31
N ARG A 95 0.80 -1.62 -16.43
CA ARG A 95 -0.50 -2.22 -16.82
C ARG A 95 -1.43 -1.21 -17.48
N GLN A 96 -1.46 0.05 -17.02
CA GLN A 96 -2.26 1.10 -17.63
C GLN A 96 -1.81 1.47 -19.06
N ARG A 97 -0.53 1.28 -19.39
CA ARG A 97 0.01 1.55 -20.73
C ARG A 97 -0.21 0.39 -21.71
N THR A 98 -0.35 -0.81 -21.21
CA THR A 98 -0.56 -2.02 -22.02
C THR A 98 -1.85 -2.67 -21.52
N PRO A 99 -3.02 -2.29 -22.05
CA PRO A 99 -4.27 -2.94 -21.71
C PRO A 99 -4.21 -4.38 -22.22
N THR A 100 -3.86 -5.31 -21.36
CA THR A 100 -4.09 -6.73 -21.58
C THR A 100 -5.48 -6.98 -21.01
N ASP A 101 -6.36 -7.63 -21.77
CA ASP A 101 -7.67 -8.10 -21.31
C ASP A 101 -7.47 -8.94 -20.02
N SER A 102 -7.48 -8.27 -18.90
CA SER A 102 -7.58 -8.91 -17.59
C SER A 102 -9.06 -9.06 -17.32
N SER A 103 -9.58 -10.25 -17.64
CA SER A 103 -10.90 -10.66 -17.19
C SER A 103 -11.00 -10.41 -15.67
N ASP A 104 -11.94 -9.54 -15.30
CA ASP A 104 -12.36 -9.32 -13.93
C ASP A 104 -12.86 -10.63 -13.34
N ASP A 105 -12.02 -11.30 -12.59
CA ASP A 105 -12.49 -12.20 -11.56
C ASP A 105 -13.03 -11.36 -10.40
N LEU A 106 -14.32 -11.07 -10.47
CA LEU A 106 -15.13 -10.62 -9.33
C LEU A 106 -15.25 -11.79 -8.34
N ALA A 107 -14.16 -12.14 -7.69
CA ALA A 107 -14.12 -13.24 -6.73
C ALA A 107 -13.99 -12.68 -5.32
N ASP A 108 -14.97 -13.02 -4.52
CA ASP A 108 -15.04 -13.06 -3.06
C ASP A 108 -14.04 -12.24 -2.26
N HIS A 109 -14.56 -11.14 -1.72
CA HIS A 109 -13.85 -10.26 -0.80
C HIS A 109 -13.76 -10.84 0.62
N GLU A 110 -13.04 -11.93 0.81
CA GLU A 110 -12.75 -12.42 2.16
C GLU A 110 -11.52 -11.71 2.72
N TYR A 111 -11.73 -10.49 3.20
CA TYR A 111 -10.72 -9.69 3.88
C TYR A 111 -10.61 -10.13 5.34
N HIS A 112 -9.79 -11.10 5.65
CA HIS A 112 -9.49 -11.47 7.03
C HIS A 112 -8.58 -10.42 7.68
N LEU A 113 -9.20 -9.54 8.48
CA LEU A 113 -8.51 -8.67 9.43
C LEU A 113 -8.79 -9.18 10.84
N PRO A 114 -7.81 -9.59 11.64
CA PRO A 114 -8.01 -9.66 13.07
C PRO A 114 -8.10 -8.22 13.58
N THR A 115 -9.28 -7.82 13.99
CA THR A 115 -9.53 -6.56 14.67
C THR A 115 -9.63 -6.83 16.16
N GLY A 116 -9.01 -5.92 16.93
CA GLY A 116 -9.21 -5.88 18.37
C GLY A 116 -10.68 -5.76 18.74
N SER A 117 -10.97 -5.99 19.98
CA SER A 117 -12.15 -6.06 20.84
C SER A 117 -13.42 -5.26 20.48
N ASP A 118 -13.76 -5.05 19.23
CA ASP A 118 -15.03 -4.44 18.81
C ASP A 118 -16.12 -5.51 18.68
N SER A 119 -17.37 -5.11 18.99
CA SER A 119 -18.55 -5.95 18.79
C SER A 119 -18.61 -6.50 17.34
N PRO A 120 -18.96 -7.79 17.12
CA PRO A 120 -19.01 -8.40 15.79
C PRO A 120 -19.80 -7.60 14.75
N HIS A 121 -20.88 -6.97 15.16
CA HIS A 121 -21.72 -6.14 14.29
C HIS A 121 -20.99 -4.87 13.80
N ARG A 122 -20.28 -4.16 14.69
CA ARG A 122 -19.51 -2.97 14.31
C ARG A 122 -18.32 -3.32 13.40
N THR A 123 -17.77 -4.49 13.58
CA THR A 123 -16.66 -4.99 12.75
C THR A 123 -17.15 -5.25 11.32
N LEU A 124 -18.33 -5.87 11.17
CA LEU A 124 -18.95 -6.14 9.87
C LEU A 124 -19.30 -4.84 9.13
N GLU A 125 -19.95 -3.88 9.80
CA GLU A 125 -20.27 -2.58 9.19
C GLU A 125 -19.02 -1.82 8.71
N ARG A 126 -17.95 -1.83 9.50
CA ARG A 126 -16.66 -1.22 9.09
C ARG A 126 -16.06 -1.91 7.88
N GLN A 127 -16.16 -3.23 7.82
CA GLN A 127 -15.66 -4.02 6.70
C GLN A 127 -16.44 -3.70 5.42
N GLU A 128 -17.76 -3.68 5.49
CA GLU A 128 -18.63 -3.32 4.37
C GLU A 128 -18.35 -1.89 3.87
N ARG A 129 -18.27 -0.91 4.76
CA ARG A 129 -17.90 0.47 4.40
C ARG A 129 -16.54 0.54 3.71
N ARG A 130 -15.56 -0.22 4.20
CA ARG A 130 -14.22 -0.27 3.60
C ARG A 130 -14.26 -0.84 2.19
N LEU A 131 -14.99 -1.93 1.97
CA LEU A 131 -15.16 -2.53 0.64
C LEU A 131 -15.85 -1.56 -0.33
N GLN A 132 -16.87 -0.84 0.14
CA GLN A 132 -17.57 0.17 -0.64
C GLN A 132 -16.64 1.32 -1.04
N VAL A 133 -15.78 1.79 -0.13
CA VAL A 133 -14.77 2.83 -0.43
C VAL A 133 -13.75 2.33 -1.45
N LEU A 134 -13.25 1.10 -1.31
CA LEU A 134 -12.31 0.51 -2.27
C LEU A 134 -12.95 0.37 -3.66
N ALA A 135 -14.20 -0.13 -3.73
CA ALA A 135 -14.95 -0.22 -4.98
C ALA A 135 -15.23 1.17 -5.61
N ALA A 136 -15.39 2.20 -4.79
CA ALA A 136 -15.53 3.57 -5.27
C ALA A 136 -14.22 4.15 -5.79
N ILE A 137 -13.09 3.87 -5.13
CA ILE A 137 -11.75 4.25 -5.57
C ILE A 137 -11.42 3.58 -6.91
N ASP A 138 -11.85 2.34 -7.09
CA ASP A 138 -11.65 1.60 -8.35
C ASP A 138 -12.33 2.25 -9.56
N LYS A 139 -13.38 3.03 -9.36
CA LYS A 139 -14.07 3.79 -10.41
C LYS A 139 -13.40 5.12 -10.77
N LEU A 140 -12.36 5.51 -10.06
CA LEU A 140 -11.57 6.70 -10.43
C LEU A 140 -10.68 6.39 -11.64
N SER A 141 -10.40 7.44 -12.43
CA SER A 141 -9.37 7.33 -13.46
C SER A 141 -8.01 6.97 -12.82
N PRO A 142 -7.13 6.24 -13.53
CA PRO A 142 -5.85 5.77 -12.99
C PRO A 142 -5.03 6.88 -12.31
N ASP A 143 -4.93 8.03 -12.94
CA ASP A 143 -4.17 9.18 -12.46
C ASP A 143 -4.72 9.79 -11.15
N LEU A 144 -6.05 9.78 -11.00
CA LEU A 144 -6.71 10.28 -9.79
C LEU A 144 -6.62 9.25 -8.67
N ARG A 145 -6.81 7.97 -9.01
CA ARG A 145 -6.73 6.84 -8.09
C ARG A 145 -5.37 6.80 -7.39
N GLU A 146 -4.26 6.81 -8.18
CA GLU A 146 -2.91 6.74 -7.59
C GLU A 146 -2.66 7.89 -6.59
N CYS A 147 -3.06 9.13 -6.94
CA CYS A 147 -2.86 10.28 -6.07
C CYS A 147 -3.71 10.23 -4.80
N VAL A 148 -4.97 9.77 -4.89
CA VAL A 148 -5.87 9.62 -3.73
C VAL A 148 -5.38 8.51 -2.80
N ILE A 149 -5.00 7.36 -3.34
CA ILE A 149 -4.46 6.26 -2.52
C ILE A 149 -3.22 6.73 -1.76
N LEU A 150 -2.27 7.34 -2.45
CA LEU A 150 -1.01 7.78 -1.85
C LEU A 150 -1.22 8.86 -0.78
N ARG A 151 -2.14 9.80 -1.00
CA ARG A 151 -2.37 10.89 -0.06
C ARG A 151 -3.28 10.52 1.10
N ASP A 152 -4.43 9.89 0.81
CA ASP A 152 -5.52 9.75 1.77
C ASP A 152 -5.49 8.39 2.51
N ILE A 153 -4.79 7.41 1.95
CA ILE A 153 -4.69 6.09 2.57
C ILE A 153 -3.25 5.78 3.04
N GLU A 154 -2.24 6.15 2.24
CA GLU A 154 -0.83 5.97 2.61
C GLU A 154 -0.25 7.18 3.35
N GLU A 155 -1.04 8.26 3.48
CA GLU A 155 -0.71 9.48 4.24
C GLU A 155 0.58 10.19 3.80
N LEU A 156 1.03 9.95 2.56
CA LEU A 156 2.24 10.59 2.04
C LEU A 156 2.07 12.11 1.92
N THR A 157 3.13 12.83 2.16
CA THR A 157 3.20 14.28 1.89
C THR A 157 3.12 14.57 0.39
N TYR A 158 2.80 15.79 0.01
CA TYR A 158 2.82 16.19 -1.41
C TYR A 158 4.20 15.98 -2.03
N GLN A 159 5.27 16.30 -1.30
CA GLN A 159 6.63 16.13 -1.80
C GLN A 159 6.97 14.67 -2.04
N GLU A 160 6.66 13.77 -1.11
CA GLU A 160 6.86 12.33 -1.30
C GLU A 160 6.10 11.80 -2.52
N ILE A 161 4.89 12.30 -2.78
CA ILE A 161 4.10 11.93 -3.96
C ILE A 161 4.74 12.49 -5.24
N VAL A 162 5.25 13.72 -5.23
CA VAL A 162 6.02 14.32 -6.34
C VAL A 162 7.22 13.44 -6.68
N ASP A 163 8.01 13.07 -5.68
CA ASP A 163 9.24 12.27 -5.86
C ASP A 163 8.93 10.87 -6.38
N LEU A 164 7.84 10.26 -5.88
CA LEU A 164 7.39 8.92 -6.26
C LEU A 164 6.81 8.89 -7.67
N LEU A 165 5.90 9.82 -7.99
CA LEU A 165 5.18 9.86 -9.26
C LEU A 165 5.95 10.61 -10.36
N ARG A 166 6.95 11.41 -10.00
CA ARG A 166 7.73 12.28 -10.90
C ARG A 166 6.85 13.23 -11.70
N ILE A 167 5.89 13.86 -11.03
CA ILE A 167 4.99 14.87 -11.61
C ILE A 167 5.02 16.15 -10.78
N PRO A 168 4.74 17.34 -11.38
CA PRO A 168 4.76 18.59 -10.65
C PRO A 168 3.77 18.63 -9.46
N GLU A 169 4.13 19.33 -8.40
CA GLU A 169 3.31 19.45 -7.17
C GLU A 169 1.90 20.00 -7.47
N GLY A 170 1.79 20.99 -8.36
CA GLY A 170 0.50 21.52 -8.79
C GLY A 170 -0.39 20.46 -9.45
N THR A 171 0.22 19.50 -10.18
CA THR A 171 -0.49 18.36 -10.77
C THR A 171 -0.95 17.39 -9.68
N VAL A 172 -0.09 17.08 -8.70
CA VAL A 172 -0.46 16.25 -7.53
C VAL A 172 -1.66 16.85 -6.80
N LYS A 173 -1.58 18.14 -6.43
CA LYS A 173 -2.67 18.84 -5.73
C LYS A 173 -3.98 18.83 -6.51
N SER A 174 -3.92 19.11 -7.82
CA SER A 174 -5.11 19.13 -8.67
C SER A 174 -5.72 17.74 -8.85
N ARG A 175 -4.89 16.66 -8.99
CA ARG A 175 -5.36 15.29 -9.10
C ARG A 175 -6.01 14.81 -7.80
N ILE A 176 -5.42 15.10 -6.64
CA ILE A 176 -6.01 14.77 -5.34
C ILE A 176 -7.36 15.46 -5.17
N ASN A 177 -7.44 16.76 -5.43
CA ASN A 177 -8.70 17.50 -5.29
C ASN A 177 -9.80 16.97 -6.22
N ARG A 178 -9.49 16.75 -7.50
CA ARG A 178 -10.45 16.16 -8.45
C ARG A 178 -10.83 14.76 -8.07
N GLY A 179 -9.87 13.93 -7.64
CA GLY A 179 -10.12 12.56 -7.21
C GLY A 179 -11.07 12.50 -6.01
N ARG A 180 -10.90 13.37 -5.01
CA ARG A 180 -11.81 13.47 -3.85
C ARG A 180 -13.23 13.87 -4.27
N ILE A 181 -13.36 14.83 -5.20
CA ILE A 181 -14.67 15.26 -5.73
C ILE A 181 -15.35 14.11 -6.47
N GLU A 182 -14.63 13.39 -7.32
CA GLU A 182 -15.18 12.25 -8.05
C GLU A 182 -15.53 11.10 -7.11
N LEU A 183 -14.66 10.78 -6.16
CA LEU A 183 -14.90 9.76 -5.14
C LEU A 183 -16.18 10.06 -4.35
N ALA A 184 -16.36 11.31 -3.91
CA ALA A 184 -17.59 11.72 -3.21
C ALA A 184 -18.84 11.56 -4.08
N LYS A 185 -18.76 11.82 -5.40
CA LYS A 185 -19.89 11.59 -6.34
C LYS A 185 -20.20 10.10 -6.47
N VAL A 186 -19.17 9.26 -6.58
CA VAL A 186 -19.36 7.80 -6.68
C VAL A 186 -19.97 7.26 -5.40
N LEU A 187 -19.47 7.61 -4.24
CA LEU A 187 -19.98 7.17 -2.94
C LEU A 187 -21.44 7.58 -2.72
N ARG A 188 -21.82 8.82 -3.10
CA ARG A 188 -23.23 9.26 -3.05
C ARG A 188 -24.14 8.41 -3.94
N ARG A 189 -23.68 8.05 -5.14
CA ARG A 189 -24.44 7.16 -6.05
C ARG A 189 -24.59 5.76 -5.49
N MET A 190 -23.59 5.28 -4.73
CA MET A 190 -23.64 3.98 -4.04
C MET A 190 -24.44 4.02 -2.74
N LYS A 191 -25.07 5.14 -2.40
CA LYS A 191 -25.81 5.38 -1.14
C LYS A 191 -24.97 5.18 0.12
N VAL A 192 -23.68 5.44 0.03
CA VAL A 192 -22.77 5.46 1.17
C VAL A 192 -22.65 6.89 1.67
N ASN A 193 -23.11 7.15 2.89
CA ASN A 193 -22.84 8.42 3.57
C ASN A 193 -21.36 8.41 4.01
N PRO A 194 -20.54 9.38 3.59
CA PRO A 194 -19.24 9.61 4.19
C PRO A 194 -19.48 10.36 5.51
N ASP A 195 -19.57 9.66 6.63
CA ASP A 195 -19.45 10.26 7.97
C ASP A 195 -17.97 10.34 8.35
#